data_a004e7538c5a20ca518c9e2a18d2a6db
#
_entry.id   a004e7538c5a20ca518c9e2a18d2a6db
#
_cell.length_a   1.000
_cell.length_b   1.000
_cell.length_c   1.000
_cell.angle_alpha   90.00
_cell.angle_beta   90.00
_cell.angle_gamma   90.00
#
_symmetry.space_group_name_H-M   'P 1'
#
loop_
_entity.id
_entity.type
_entity.pdbx_description
1 polymer ?
#
loop_
_entity_poly.entity_id
_entity_poly.type
_entity_poly.pdbx_seq_one_letter_code
_entity_poly.pdbx_strand_id
1 'polypeptide(L)'
;MKKILPILFVFLTQSCATNLMDNLSQSKLTNNTNIDEFTAPTNQLNKTRELLDGASITFPTLTATGYAVVSTQVGQNIEQRRLMAIRSARMSAMRELAEQIHGIKVDSNTTVIDLMVQNDTFRGIVSGVIRGARTVRINPTGSDTYETVLEIDQDMVAYLFRQAQSL
;
A
#
# COMPACT_ATOMS: atom_id res chain seq x y z
N MET A 1 -46.85 -25.66 36.99
CA MET A 1 -48.19 -25.35 36.41
C MET A 1 -48.20 -23.90 35.97
N LYS A 2 -47.96 -23.63 34.71
CA LYS A 2 -48.36 -22.36 34.02
C LYS A 2 -48.21 -22.61 32.53
N LYS A 3 -49.35 -22.60 31.86
CA LYS A 3 -49.59 -22.87 30.44
C LYS A 3 -49.11 -21.69 29.61
N ILE A 4 -48.27 -21.95 28.58
CA ILE A 4 -47.84 -20.95 27.61
C ILE A 4 -48.64 -21.22 26.32
N LEU A 5 -49.44 -20.23 25.96
CA LEU A 5 -50.29 -20.15 24.76
C LEU A 5 -49.45 -19.72 23.56
N PRO A 6 -49.47 -20.39 22.41
CA PRO A 6 -48.83 -19.91 21.20
C PRO A 6 -49.71 -18.91 20.46
N ILE A 7 -49.19 -17.70 20.25
CA ILE A 7 -49.81 -16.68 19.39
C ILE A 7 -49.43 -17.00 17.95
N LEU A 8 -50.45 -17.43 17.19
CA LEU A 8 -50.43 -17.67 15.77
C LEU A 8 -50.47 -16.31 15.03
N PHE A 9 -49.38 -15.85 14.47
CA PHE A 9 -49.35 -14.65 13.64
C PHE A 9 -49.48 -15.04 12.18
N VAL A 10 -50.72 -14.89 11.68
CA VAL A 10 -51.04 -15.05 10.26
C VAL A 10 -50.71 -13.77 9.52
N PHE A 11 -49.63 -13.76 8.75
CA PHE A 11 -49.32 -12.69 7.80
C PHE A 11 -50.02 -12.95 6.48
N LEU A 12 -51.01 -12.11 6.18
CA LEU A 12 -51.67 -12.02 4.91
C LEU A 12 -50.73 -11.40 3.88
N THR A 13 -50.25 -12.19 2.91
CA THR A 13 -49.58 -11.67 1.72
C THR A 13 -50.59 -11.20 0.72
N GLN A 14 -50.80 -9.88 0.61
CA GLN A 14 -51.49 -9.29 -0.53
C GLN A 14 -50.55 -9.11 -1.70
N SER A 15 -50.83 -9.90 -2.72
CA SER A 15 -50.29 -9.82 -4.08
C SER A 15 -50.74 -8.53 -4.73
N CYS A 16 -49.83 -7.64 -5.08
CA CYS A 16 -50.03 -6.53 -6.01
C CYS A 16 -49.19 -6.80 -7.27
N ALA A 17 -49.73 -7.66 -8.12
CA ALA A 17 -49.24 -7.85 -9.48
C ALA A 17 -50.40 -7.51 -10.43
N THR A 18 -50.44 -6.29 -10.89
CA THR A 18 -51.10 -5.89 -12.18
C THR A 18 -50.74 -4.45 -12.47
N ASN A 19 -50.32 -4.19 -13.71
CA ASN A 19 -50.12 -2.93 -14.41
C ASN A 19 -48.71 -2.54 -14.80
N LEU A 20 -47.96 -3.49 -15.41
CA LEU A 20 -46.74 -3.14 -16.15
C LEU A 20 -46.76 -3.66 -17.61
N MET A 21 -47.91 -4.01 -18.16
CA MET A 21 -47.99 -4.57 -19.52
C MET A 21 -48.83 -3.75 -20.54
N ASP A 22 -49.39 -2.60 -20.17
CA ASP A 22 -50.25 -1.84 -21.07
C ASP A 22 -49.62 -0.56 -21.66
N ASN A 23 -48.32 -0.38 -21.61
CA ASN A 23 -47.71 0.82 -22.19
C ASN A 23 -46.69 0.53 -23.30
N LEU A 24 -46.77 -0.64 -23.96
CA LEU A 24 -45.84 -1.05 -25.01
C LEU A 24 -46.47 -1.17 -26.41
N SER A 25 -47.59 -0.53 -26.65
CA SER A 25 -48.23 -0.59 -27.98
C SER A 25 -48.81 0.73 -28.42
N GLN A 26 -48.05 1.80 -28.45
CA GLN A 26 -48.27 2.97 -29.31
C GLN A 26 -47.03 3.88 -29.36
N SER A 27 -45.94 3.45 -29.95
CA SER A 27 -45.01 4.37 -30.58
C SER A 27 -44.89 4.01 -32.05
N LYS A 28 -45.70 4.74 -32.79
CA LYS A 28 -45.75 4.83 -34.23
C LYS A 28 -44.38 5.11 -34.79
N LEU A 29 -43.89 4.24 -35.70
CA LEU A 29 -42.71 4.49 -36.54
C LEU A 29 -42.89 5.81 -37.29
N THR A 30 -42.14 6.81 -36.92
CA THR A 30 -41.75 7.87 -37.85
C THR A 30 -40.24 7.69 -38.08
N ASN A 31 -39.93 7.18 -39.28
CA ASN A 31 -38.58 7.19 -39.81
C ASN A 31 -38.14 8.66 -39.92
N ASN A 32 -37.23 9.07 -39.04
CA ASN A 32 -36.40 10.22 -39.28
C ASN A 32 -34.98 9.75 -39.03
N THR A 33 -34.28 9.47 -40.16
CA THR A 33 -32.87 9.22 -40.25
C THR A 33 -32.14 10.51 -39.92
N ASN A 34 -31.72 10.64 -38.66
CA ASN A 34 -30.58 11.41 -38.28
C ASN A 34 -29.80 10.54 -37.29
N ILE A 35 -28.86 9.78 -37.86
CA ILE A 35 -27.76 9.14 -37.13
C ILE A 35 -26.77 10.28 -36.84
N ASP A 36 -27.11 11.15 -35.91
CA ASP A 36 -26.14 12.05 -35.30
C ASP A 36 -25.58 11.33 -34.09
N GLU A 37 -24.48 10.68 -34.37
CA GLU A 37 -23.29 10.57 -33.54
C GLU A 37 -23.52 10.43 -32.03
N PHE A 38 -23.86 9.19 -31.62
CA PHE A 38 -23.70 8.76 -30.24
C PHE A 38 -22.18 8.61 -29.93
N THR A 39 -21.47 9.74 -29.96
CA THR A 39 -20.05 9.88 -29.61
C THR A 39 -19.92 10.60 -28.29
N ALA A 40 -20.45 10.06 -27.19
CA ALA A 40 -20.33 10.80 -25.96
C ALA A 40 -20.20 10.09 -24.61
N PRO A 41 -19.87 8.80 -24.43
CA PRO A 41 -19.30 8.42 -23.14
C PRO A 41 -17.79 8.16 -23.16
N THR A 42 -17.19 7.93 -24.33
CA THR A 42 -15.78 7.52 -24.45
C THR A 42 -14.81 8.63 -24.01
N ASN A 43 -15.12 9.89 -24.31
CA ASN A 43 -14.25 11.02 -23.92
C ASN A 43 -14.30 11.32 -22.42
N GLN A 44 -15.45 11.11 -21.78
CA GLN A 44 -15.54 11.29 -20.32
C GLN A 44 -14.83 10.15 -19.58
N LEU A 45 -14.97 8.93 -20.05
CA LEU A 45 -14.26 7.77 -19.51
C LEU A 45 -12.74 7.92 -19.67
N ASN A 46 -12.28 8.39 -20.83
CA ASN A 46 -10.85 8.63 -21.05
C ASN A 46 -10.31 9.76 -20.17
N LYS A 47 -11.08 10.85 -20.00
CA LYS A 47 -10.69 11.96 -19.13
C LYS A 47 -10.69 11.55 -17.65
N THR A 48 -11.65 10.71 -17.23
CA THR A 48 -11.68 10.16 -15.88
C THR A 48 -10.51 9.20 -15.64
N ARG A 49 -10.16 8.40 -16.65
CA ARG A 49 -9.00 7.51 -16.62
C ARG A 49 -7.68 8.28 -16.54
N GLU A 50 -7.54 9.34 -17.34
CA GLU A 50 -6.38 10.24 -17.31
C GLU A 50 -6.24 10.97 -15.96
N LEU A 51 -7.37 11.37 -15.33
CA LEU A 51 -7.39 11.94 -13.99
C LEU A 51 -7.05 10.90 -12.91
N LEU A 52 -7.47 9.65 -13.07
CA LEU A 52 -7.13 8.55 -12.15
C LEU A 52 -5.66 8.11 -12.31
N ASP A 53 -5.15 8.06 -13.55
CA ASP A 53 -3.75 7.75 -13.84
C ASP A 53 -2.83 8.90 -13.38
N GLY A 54 -3.28 10.17 -13.47
CA GLY A 54 -2.59 11.34 -12.93
C GLY A 54 -2.65 11.47 -11.40
N ALA A 55 -3.59 10.79 -10.76
CA ALA A 55 -3.73 10.69 -9.30
C ALA A 55 -3.05 9.44 -8.73
N SER A 56 -2.22 8.74 -9.51
CA SER A 56 -1.42 7.63 -8.99
C SER A 56 -0.52 8.16 -7.89
N ILE A 57 -0.74 7.68 -6.66
CA ILE A 57 0.12 8.01 -5.52
C ILE A 57 1.52 7.50 -5.85
N THR A 58 2.41 8.42 -6.22
CA THR A 58 3.82 8.09 -6.46
C THR A 58 4.51 8.01 -5.12
N PHE A 59 4.88 6.83 -4.69
CA PHE A 59 5.66 6.64 -3.48
C PHE A 59 7.12 7.02 -3.72
N PRO A 60 7.79 7.69 -2.75
CA PRO A 60 9.20 8.00 -2.88
C PRO A 60 10.05 6.73 -2.69
N THR A 61 11.19 6.68 -3.35
CA THR A 61 12.27 5.77 -3.00
C THR A 61 12.88 6.19 -1.65
N LEU A 62 13.02 5.26 -0.72
CA LEU A 62 13.65 5.54 0.57
C LEU A 62 15.14 5.17 0.51
N THR A 63 15.98 6.09 0.94
CA THR A 63 17.44 5.90 0.96
C THR A 63 17.97 6.23 2.35
N ALA A 64 18.87 5.39 2.85
CA ALA A 64 19.55 5.63 4.12
C ALA A 64 21.04 5.33 4.05
N THR A 65 21.80 6.08 4.81
CA THR A 65 23.26 5.96 4.88
C THR A 65 23.69 5.61 6.29
N GLY A 66 24.50 4.56 6.41
CA GLY A 66 25.08 4.17 7.69
C GLY A 66 26.59 4.23 7.67
N TYR A 67 27.17 4.54 8.80
CA TYR A 67 28.62 4.66 8.99
C TYR A 67 29.11 3.73 10.09
N ALA A 68 30.36 3.26 9.95
CA ALA A 68 31.03 2.53 11.02
C ALA A 68 32.55 2.71 10.94
N VAL A 69 33.18 2.89 12.10
CA VAL A 69 34.62 3.08 12.27
C VAL A 69 35.31 1.72 12.36
N VAL A 70 36.37 1.50 11.61
CA VAL A 70 37.13 0.23 11.53
C VAL A 70 37.83 -0.09 12.83
N SER A 71 38.53 0.91 13.42
CA SER A 71 39.29 0.73 14.65
C SER A 71 38.46 0.30 15.85
N THR A 72 37.16 0.62 15.87
CA THR A 72 36.25 0.23 16.94
C THR A 72 35.65 -1.17 16.77
N GLN A 73 35.91 -1.83 15.62
CA GLN A 73 35.39 -3.16 15.36
C GLN A 73 36.23 -4.27 15.98
N VAL A 74 35.56 -5.34 16.38
CA VAL A 74 36.20 -6.55 16.87
C VAL A 74 36.82 -7.32 15.69
N GLY A 75 38.08 -7.70 15.82
CA GLY A 75 38.79 -8.51 14.82
C GLY A 75 40.28 -8.65 15.14
N GLN A 76 40.85 -9.79 14.75
CA GLN A 76 42.28 -10.11 15.02
C GLN A 76 43.24 -9.35 14.09
N ASN A 77 42.76 -9.02 12.89
CA ASN A 77 43.54 -8.29 11.89
C ASN A 77 42.70 -7.16 11.25
N ILE A 78 43.37 -6.29 10.52
CA ILE A 78 42.75 -5.11 9.91
C ILE A 78 41.69 -5.48 8.88
N GLU A 79 41.87 -6.54 8.11
CA GLU A 79 40.93 -6.98 7.08
C GLU A 79 39.64 -7.47 7.71
N GLN A 80 39.73 -8.22 8.80
CA GLN A 80 38.57 -8.67 9.55
C GLN A 80 37.80 -7.49 10.15
N ARG A 81 38.51 -6.50 10.72
CA ARG A 81 37.85 -5.28 11.24
C ARG A 81 37.19 -4.47 10.14
N ARG A 82 37.75 -4.38 8.93
CA ARG A 82 37.12 -3.75 7.77
C ARG A 82 35.83 -4.42 7.38
N LEU A 83 35.81 -5.76 7.30
CA LEU A 83 34.58 -6.52 7.02
C LEU A 83 33.52 -6.31 8.10
N MET A 84 33.90 -6.23 9.36
CA MET A 84 33.00 -5.93 10.46
C MET A 84 32.44 -4.49 10.37
N ALA A 85 33.30 -3.52 10.00
CA ALA A 85 32.84 -2.14 9.78
C ALA A 85 31.82 -2.03 8.67
N ILE A 86 32.01 -2.72 7.54
CA ILE A 86 31.02 -2.76 6.45
C ILE A 86 29.68 -3.33 6.94
N ARG A 87 29.71 -4.43 7.72
CA ARG A 87 28.49 -5.02 8.30
C ARG A 87 27.80 -4.07 9.28
N SER A 88 28.60 -3.40 10.14
CA SER A 88 28.08 -2.43 11.11
C SER A 88 27.48 -1.20 10.42
N ALA A 89 28.11 -0.68 9.38
CA ALA A 89 27.60 0.41 8.56
C ALA A 89 26.26 0.02 7.90
N ARG A 90 26.17 -1.22 7.35
CA ARG A 90 24.90 -1.74 6.81
C ARG A 90 23.80 -1.80 7.88
N MET A 91 24.12 -2.28 9.08
CA MET A 91 23.14 -2.32 10.18
C MET A 91 22.69 -0.93 10.63
N SER A 92 23.61 0.05 10.62
CA SER A 92 23.29 1.46 10.86
C SER A 92 22.31 2.01 9.81
N ALA A 93 22.59 1.77 8.52
CA ALA A 93 21.71 2.18 7.44
C ALA A 93 20.31 1.49 7.52
N MET A 94 20.25 0.20 7.91
CA MET A 94 18.98 -0.50 8.13
C MET A 94 18.16 0.12 9.26
N ARG A 95 18.81 0.58 10.33
CA ARG A 95 18.12 1.28 11.43
C ARG A 95 17.52 2.59 10.95
N GLU A 96 18.27 3.36 10.20
CA GLU A 96 17.79 4.60 9.60
C GLU A 96 16.60 4.37 8.66
N LEU A 97 16.66 3.34 7.80
CA LEU A 97 15.50 2.94 6.97
C LEU A 97 14.29 2.54 7.82
N ALA A 98 14.53 1.82 8.93
CA ALA A 98 13.45 1.44 9.83
C ALA A 98 12.77 2.67 10.45
N GLU A 99 13.54 3.66 10.89
CA GLU A 99 13.01 4.91 11.44
C GLU A 99 12.18 5.68 10.41
N GLN A 100 12.68 5.78 9.17
CA GLN A 100 11.95 6.40 8.06
C GLN A 100 10.62 5.68 7.80
N ILE A 101 10.61 4.35 7.70
CA ILE A 101 9.40 3.56 7.44
C ILE A 101 8.43 3.65 8.61
N HIS A 102 8.90 3.55 9.86
CA HIS A 102 8.06 3.60 11.05
C HIS A 102 7.29 4.91 11.16
N GLY A 103 7.91 6.03 10.73
CA GLY A 103 7.29 7.35 10.74
C GLY A 103 6.30 7.63 9.60
N ILE A 104 6.18 6.73 8.61
CA ILE A 104 5.25 6.93 7.50
C ILE A 104 3.81 6.87 8.00
N LYS A 105 3.01 7.87 7.63
CA LYS A 105 1.58 7.89 7.91
C LYS A 105 0.83 7.06 6.89
N VAL A 106 0.00 6.15 7.39
CA VAL A 106 -0.91 5.32 6.57
C VAL A 106 -2.24 6.03 6.38
N ASP A 107 -2.70 6.70 7.43
CA ASP A 107 -3.87 7.57 7.43
C ASP A 107 -3.65 8.81 8.32
N SER A 108 -4.71 9.59 8.60
CA SER A 108 -4.60 10.84 9.37
C SER A 108 -4.04 10.64 10.78
N ASN A 109 -4.27 9.49 11.41
CA ASN A 109 -3.96 9.25 12.81
C ASN A 109 -3.06 8.04 13.06
N THR A 110 -2.80 7.21 12.04
CA THR A 110 -2.11 5.92 12.17
C THR A 110 -0.81 5.94 11.38
N THR A 111 0.27 5.54 12.02
CA THR A 111 1.58 5.34 11.38
C THR A 111 1.85 3.84 11.15
N VAL A 112 2.87 3.53 10.35
CA VAL A 112 3.32 2.15 10.13
C VAL A 112 3.66 1.47 11.46
N ILE A 113 4.32 2.17 12.40
CA ILE A 113 4.69 1.57 13.70
C ILE A 113 3.46 1.23 14.54
N ASP A 114 2.40 2.04 14.48
CA ASP A 114 1.15 1.76 15.20
C ASP A 114 0.50 0.46 14.71
N LEU A 115 0.49 0.25 13.40
CA LEU A 115 -0.01 -1.00 12.80
C LEU A 115 0.87 -2.20 13.14
N MET A 116 2.20 -2.02 13.18
CA MET A 116 3.14 -3.08 13.57
C MET A 116 2.94 -3.55 15.02
N VAL A 117 2.50 -2.67 15.91
CA VAL A 117 2.18 -3.03 17.29
C VAL A 117 0.90 -3.86 17.36
N GLN A 118 -0.06 -3.59 16.49
CA GLN A 118 -1.37 -4.23 16.48
C GLN A 118 -1.40 -5.52 15.64
N ASN A 119 -0.50 -5.68 14.67
CA ASN A 119 -0.52 -6.79 13.73
C ASN A 119 0.88 -7.39 13.51
N ASP A 120 1.08 -8.63 14.00
CA ASP A 120 2.37 -9.33 13.89
C ASP A 120 2.71 -9.72 12.45
N THR A 121 1.71 -10.03 11.62
CA THR A 121 1.93 -10.34 10.19
C THR A 121 2.47 -9.12 9.47
N PHE A 122 1.87 -7.95 9.68
CA PHE A 122 2.34 -6.71 9.11
C PHE A 122 3.75 -6.34 9.60
N ARG A 123 4.04 -6.53 10.89
CA ARG A 123 5.40 -6.39 11.45
C ARG A 123 6.41 -7.27 10.72
N GLY A 124 6.04 -8.52 10.43
CA GLY A 124 6.86 -9.44 9.65
C GLY A 124 7.16 -8.93 8.24
N ILE A 125 6.15 -8.38 7.55
CA ILE A 125 6.28 -7.79 6.22
C ILE A 125 7.24 -6.58 6.23
N VAL A 126 7.02 -5.63 7.13
CA VAL A 126 7.88 -4.42 7.27
C VAL A 126 9.32 -4.83 7.55
N SER A 127 9.53 -5.76 8.47
CA SER A 127 10.87 -6.28 8.80
C SER A 127 11.53 -6.97 7.61
N GLY A 128 10.75 -7.68 6.79
CA GLY A 128 11.21 -8.32 5.56
C GLY A 128 11.68 -7.30 4.52
N VAL A 129 10.90 -6.24 4.32
CA VAL A 129 11.23 -5.15 3.39
C VAL A 129 12.53 -4.43 3.80
N ILE A 130 12.69 -4.09 5.08
CA ILE A 130 13.90 -3.43 5.59
C ILE A 130 15.13 -4.33 5.38
N ARG A 131 15.04 -5.62 5.68
CA ARG A 131 16.17 -6.57 5.47
C ARG A 131 16.48 -6.78 3.99
N GLY A 132 15.48 -6.69 3.13
CA GLY A 132 15.59 -6.80 1.68
C GLY A 132 16.12 -5.55 0.99
N ALA A 133 16.36 -4.45 1.72
CA ALA A 133 16.88 -3.20 1.15
C ALA A 133 18.15 -3.44 0.33
N ARG A 134 18.14 -2.86 -0.88
CA ARG A 134 19.25 -2.97 -1.84
C ARG A 134 20.44 -2.15 -1.39
N THR A 135 21.63 -2.73 -1.45
CA THR A 135 22.87 -1.96 -1.23
C THR A 135 23.22 -1.21 -2.52
N VAL A 136 23.19 0.11 -2.46
CA VAL A 136 23.54 0.99 -3.59
C VAL A 136 25.05 1.11 -3.72
N ARG A 137 25.73 1.36 -2.57
CA ARG A 137 27.19 1.49 -2.53
C ARG A 137 27.75 1.20 -1.16
N ILE A 138 29.03 0.85 -1.16
CA ILE A 138 29.87 0.70 0.03
C ILE A 138 31.17 1.45 -0.27
N ASN A 139 31.48 2.48 0.50
CA ASN A 139 32.66 3.30 0.28
C ASN A 139 33.48 3.45 1.57
N PRO A 140 34.81 3.45 1.49
CA PRO A 140 35.64 3.99 2.55
C PRO A 140 35.48 5.51 2.58
N THR A 141 35.24 6.07 3.76
CA THR A 141 35.12 7.51 4.01
C THR A 141 36.22 7.91 4.98
N GLY A 142 37.22 8.64 4.49
CA GLY A 142 38.42 8.90 5.25
C GLY A 142 39.32 7.65 5.41
N SER A 143 40.16 7.65 6.46
CA SER A 143 41.15 6.58 6.68
C SER A 143 40.64 5.37 7.48
N ASP A 144 39.58 5.55 8.25
CA ASP A 144 39.13 4.56 9.24
C ASP A 144 37.61 4.36 9.31
N THR A 145 36.84 4.82 8.32
CA THR A 145 35.36 4.72 8.32
C THR A 145 34.86 4.14 7.04
N TYR A 146 33.85 3.26 7.13
CA TYR A 146 33.07 2.79 5.98
C TYR A 146 31.67 3.40 6.01
N GLU A 147 31.23 3.80 4.82
CA GLU A 147 29.86 4.22 4.51
C GLU A 147 29.14 3.10 3.75
N THR A 148 27.92 2.84 4.09
CA THR A 148 27.02 1.95 3.32
C THR A 148 25.72 2.68 3.05
N VAL A 149 25.30 2.73 1.78
CA VAL A 149 24.04 3.30 1.36
C VAL A 149 23.09 2.17 0.95
N LEU A 150 21.91 2.16 1.57
CA LEU A 150 20.81 1.25 1.27
C LEU A 150 19.65 2.00 0.64
N GLU A 151 18.84 1.27 -0.13
CA GLU A 151 17.67 1.79 -0.82
C GLU A 151 16.53 0.79 -0.78
N ILE A 152 15.33 1.30 -0.58
CA ILE A 152 14.06 0.60 -0.79
C ILE A 152 13.34 1.33 -1.90
N ASP A 153 13.05 0.63 -2.99
CA ASP A 153 12.40 1.22 -4.16
C ASP A 153 10.91 1.57 -3.89
N GLN A 154 10.36 2.39 -4.77
CA GLN A 154 8.99 2.87 -4.67
C GLN A 154 7.96 1.73 -4.70
N ASP A 155 8.24 0.62 -5.42
CA ASP A 155 7.31 -0.51 -5.54
C ASP A 155 7.17 -1.25 -4.20
N MET A 156 8.28 -1.38 -3.46
CA MET A 156 8.28 -1.97 -2.12
C MET A 156 7.60 -1.06 -1.10
N VAL A 157 7.77 0.26 -1.21
CA VAL A 157 7.03 1.22 -0.38
C VAL A 157 5.53 1.14 -0.69
N ALA A 158 5.15 1.13 -1.98
CA ALA A 158 3.76 0.95 -2.40
C ALA A 158 3.17 -0.38 -1.93
N TYR A 159 3.97 -1.45 -1.93
CA TYR A 159 3.57 -2.75 -1.39
C TYR A 159 3.24 -2.66 0.11
N LEU A 160 4.09 -2.01 0.91
CA LEU A 160 3.82 -1.79 2.33
C LEU A 160 2.50 -1.04 2.56
N PHE A 161 2.24 0.01 1.78
CA PHE A 161 0.99 0.76 1.89
C PHE A 161 -0.24 -0.09 1.56
N ARG A 162 -0.19 -0.89 0.49
CA ARG A 162 -1.30 -1.81 0.16
C ARG A 162 -1.56 -2.81 1.27
N GLN A 163 -0.51 -3.33 1.91
CA GLN A 163 -0.67 -4.25 3.05
C GLN A 163 -1.24 -3.54 4.27
N ALA A 164 -0.83 -2.31 4.54
CA ALA A 164 -1.37 -1.51 5.65
C ALA A 164 -2.86 -1.19 5.47
N GLN A 165 -3.32 -0.92 4.24
CA GLN A 165 -4.72 -0.63 3.93
C GLN A 165 -5.63 -1.88 3.94
N SER A 166 -5.06 -3.06 3.94
CA SER A 166 -5.81 -4.33 3.98
C SER A 166 -6.07 -4.84 5.40
N LEU A 167 -5.62 -4.12 6.42
CA LEU A 167 -5.79 -4.45 7.84
C LEU A 167 -7.05 -3.85 8.42
#